data_cffd518960d3bef0a9c25d4e86821154
#
_entry.id   cffd518960d3bef0a9c25d4e86821154
#
_cell.length_a   1.000
_cell.length_b   1.000
_cell.length_c   1.000
_cell.angle_alpha   90.00
_cell.angle_beta   90.00
_cell.angle_gamma   90.00
#
_symmetry.space_group_name_H-M   'P 1'
#
loop_
_entity.id
_entity.type
_entity.pdbx_description
1 polymer ?
#
loop_
_entity_poly.entity_id
_entity_poly.type
_entity_poly.pdbx_seq_one_letter_code
_entity_poly.pdbx_strand_id
1 'polypeptide(L)'
;MNNPKKDRSINPDHTRVINPKHTRAINPVHTWAINPIHTWSINPVHTWALNPHHTWALNPTHTWALNPRHTPSLKPNSSSFNGYLVVDKNTDIAVYYTVDCNVSQNVLLIFDGADNPVFVAVGRAGGYSIFDYETMAYVGYMASNGKGGYNWFSVDGEWMYYVVKK
;
A
#
# COMPACT_ATOMS: atom_id res chain seq x y z
N MET A 1 15.10 -9.97 3.96
CA MET A 1 14.29 -8.87 3.39
C MET A 1 14.74 -8.64 1.95
N ASN A 2 13.81 -8.64 1.01
CA ASN A 2 14.12 -8.46 -0.42
C ASN A 2 14.41 -6.99 -0.70
N ASN A 3 15.63 -6.70 -1.15
CA ASN A 3 16.04 -5.33 -1.46
C ASN A 3 16.28 -5.21 -2.97
N PRO A 4 15.53 -4.34 -3.68
CA PRO A 4 15.68 -4.19 -5.13
C PRO A 4 17.04 -3.65 -5.57
N LYS A 5 17.82 -3.02 -4.70
CA LYS A 5 19.19 -2.64 -5.03
C LYS A 5 20.12 -3.85 -5.11
N LYS A 6 19.76 -4.94 -4.47
CA LYS A 6 20.54 -6.20 -4.45
C LYS A 6 19.96 -7.26 -5.38
N ASP A 7 18.73 -7.10 -5.82
CA ASP A 7 18.03 -8.04 -6.69
C ASP A 7 17.40 -7.28 -7.87
N ARG A 8 18.03 -7.36 -9.03
CA ARG A 8 17.59 -6.65 -10.22
C ARG A 8 16.22 -7.11 -10.70
N SER A 9 15.83 -8.34 -10.40
CA SER A 9 14.53 -8.88 -10.85
C SER A 9 13.33 -8.20 -10.18
N ILE A 10 13.52 -7.56 -9.03
CA ILE A 10 12.48 -6.81 -8.32
C ILE A 10 12.74 -5.30 -8.35
N ASN A 11 13.70 -4.86 -9.15
CA ASN A 11 14.02 -3.43 -9.32
C ASN A 11 13.37 -2.93 -10.61
N PRO A 12 12.40 -2.00 -10.53
CA PRO A 12 11.69 -1.56 -11.73
C PRO A 12 12.58 -0.79 -12.72
N ASP A 13 13.69 -0.21 -12.28
CA ASP A 13 14.64 0.46 -13.17
C ASP A 13 15.42 -0.55 -14.03
N HIS A 14 15.46 -1.81 -13.64
CA HIS A 14 16.20 -2.87 -14.33
C HIS A 14 15.30 -3.96 -14.93
N THR A 15 14.01 -3.96 -14.61
CA THR A 15 13.09 -5.01 -15.05
C THR A 15 11.81 -4.38 -15.59
N ARG A 16 11.67 -4.37 -16.92
CA ARG A 16 10.58 -3.66 -17.62
C ARG A 16 9.19 -4.16 -17.25
N VAL A 17 9.05 -5.47 -17.02
CA VAL A 17 7.74 -6.06 -16.75
C VAL A 17 7.10 -5.53 -15.46
N ILE A 18 7.90 -5.07 -14.51
CA ILE A 18 7.42 -4.48 -13.25
C ILE A 18 7.58 -2.95 -13.21
N ASN A 19 7.89 -2.34 -14.36
CA ASN A 19 7.98 -0.88 -14.47
C ASN A 19 6.73 -0.36 -15.22
N PRO A 20 5.88 0.45 -14.57
CA PRO A 20 4.65 0.95 -15.20
C PRO A 20 4.91 1.84 -16.40
N LYS A 21 6.07 2.45 -16.52
CA LYS A 21 6.44 3.27 -17.69
C LYS A 21 6.66 2.41 -18.94
N HIS A 22 6.95 1.11 -18.77
CA HIS A 22 7.21 0.17 -19.84
C HIS A 22 6.15 -0.93 -19.97
N THR A 23 5.24 -1.06 -19.00
CA THR A 23 4.23 -2.12 -18.97
C THR A 23 2.86 -1.49 -18.68
N ARG A 24 2.07 -1.30 -19.72
CA ARG A 24 0.77 -0.61 -19.64
C ARG A 24 -0.21 -1.33 -18.71
N ALA A 25 -0.15 -2.65 -18.63
CA ALA A 25 -1.07 -3.45 -17.82
C ALA A 25 -0.98 -3.14 -16.32
N ILE A 26 0.16 -2.62 -15.85
CA ILE A 26 0.34 -2.26 -14.44
C ILE A 26 0.34 -0.73 -14.23
N ASN A 27 0.06 0.04 -15.27
CA ASN A 27 -0.01 1.48 -15.21
C ASN A 27 -1.48 1.92 -15.21
N PRO A 28 -1.99 2.51 -14.10
CA PRO A 28 -3.40 2.91 -14.01
C PRO A 28 -3.81 3.95 -15.05
N VAL A 29 -2.90 4.79 -15.51
CA VAL A 29 -3.19 5.78 -16.55
C VAL A 29 -3.63 5.10 -17.84
N HIS A 30 -3.08 3.92 -18.13
CA HIS A 30 -3.36 3.17 -19.35
C HIS A 30 -4.30 1.98 -19.14
N THR A 31 -4.66 1.67 -17.91
CA THR A 31 -5.50 0.50 -17.57
C THR A 31 -6.56 0.92 -16.56
N TRP A 32 -7.74 1.26 -17.04
CA TRP A 32 -8.81 1.84 -16.22
C TRP A 32 -9.31 0.90 -15.12
N ALA A 33 -9.26 -0.40 -15.33
CA ALA A 33 -9.69 -1.37 -14.33
C ALA A 33 -8.92 -1.28 -13.02
N ILE A 34 -7.69 -0.75 -13.04
CA ILE A 34 -6.84 -0.54 -11.87
C ILE A 34 -6.68 0.94 -11.52
N ASN A 35 -7.46 1.81 -12.15
CA ASN A 35 -7.44 3.25 -11.89
C ASN A 35 -8.69 3.65 -11.10
N PRO A 36 -8.56 4.05 -9.82
CA PRO A 36 -9.72 4.37 -9.00
C PRO A 36 -10.49 5.59 -9.48
N ILE A 37 -9.87 6.47 -10.27
CA ILE A 37 -10.56 7.63 -10.86
C ILE A 37 -11.60 7.17 -11.89
N HIS A 38 -11.35 6.05 -12.56
CA HIS A 38 -12.24 5.50 -13.58
C HIS A 38 -13.02 4.27 -13.10
N THR A 39 -12.64 3.68 -11.96
CA THR A 39 -13.27 2.47 -11.43
C THR A 39 -13.68 2.71 -9.98
N TRP A 40 -14.93 3.07 -9.77
CA TRP A 40 -15.43 3.49 -8.46
C TRP A 40 -15.46 2.37 -7.43
N SER A 41 -15.55 1.11 -7.85
CA SER A 41 -15.56 -0.03 -6.94
C SER A 41 -14.24 -0.20 -6.16
N ILE A 42 -13.17 0.44 -6.60
CA ILE A 42 -11.87 0.44 -5.91
C ILE A 42 -11.50 1.83 -5.37
N ASN A 43 -12.46 2.75 -5.33
CA ASN A 43 -12.24 4.11 -4.83
C ASN A 43 -13.08 4.34 -3.55
N PRO A 44 -12.42 4.57 -2.39
CA PRO A 44 -13.14 4.74 -1.12
C PRO A 44 -14.03 5.98 -1.07
N VAL A 45 -13.79 6.98 -1.90
CA VAL A 45 -14.67 8.16 -1.98
C VAL A 45 -16.04 7.77 -2.52
N HIS A 46 -16.10 6.81 -3.44
CA HIS A 46 -17.33 6.35 -4.07
C HIS A 46 -17.85 5.03 -3.52
N THR A 47 -17.04 4.30 -2.76
CA THR A 47 -17.38 3.01 -2.17
C THR A 47 -17.06 3.04 -0.69
N TRP A 48 -18.05 3.36 0.14
CA TRP A 48 -17.88 3.58 1.57
C TRP A 48 -17.39 2.34 2.33
N ALA A 49 -17.66 1.16 1.84
CA ALA A 49 -17.13 -0.08 2.42
C ALA A 49 -15.59 -0.14 2.42
N LEU A 50 -14.93 0.71 1.62
CA LEU A 50 -13.48 0.82 1.54
C LEU A 50 -12.94 2.03 2.31
N ASN A 51 -13.81 2.84 2.91
CA ASN A 51 -13.44 4.12 3.50
C ASN A 51 -13.50 4.04 5.03
N PRO A 52 -12.36 4.18 5.75
CA PRO A 52 -12.33 4.16 7.21
C PRO A 52 -13.20 5.22 7.87
N HIS A 53 -13.41 6.37 7.22
CA HIS A 53 -14.23 7.45 7.77
C HIS A 53 -15.73 7.15 7.70
N HIS A 54 -16.13 6.16 6.90
CA HIS A 54 -17.53 5.74 6.77
C HIS A 54 -17.78 4.29 7.21
N THR A 55 -16.72 3.55 7.51
CA THR A 55 -16.81 2.14 7.91
C THR A 55 -15.94 1.91 9.14
N TRP A 56 -16.56 1.81 10.31
CA TRP A 56 -15.84 1.68 11.59
C TRP A 56 -14.96 0.43 11.67
N ALA A 57 -15.33 -0.64 10.98
CA ALA A 57 -14.52 -1.85 10.94
C ALA A 57 -13.14 -1.63 10.28
N LEU A 58 -12.96 -0.53 9.55
CA LEU A 58 -11.70 -0.14 8.92
C LEU A 58 -11.02 1.03 9.64
N ASN A 59 -11.65 1.58 10.68
CA ASN A 59 -11.16 2.79 11.34
C ASN A 59 -10.47 2.44 12.66
N PRO A 60 -9.16 2.69 12.78
CA PRO A 60 -8.41 2.34 13.99
C PRO A 60 -8.84 3.13 15.23
N THR A 61 -9.47 4.30 15.06
CA THR A 61 -10.02 5.08 16.18
C THR A 61 -11.23 4.40 16.80
N HIS A 62 -12.01 3.65 16.01
CA HIS A 62 -13.21 2.95 16.46
C HIS A 62 -12.99 1.44 16.63
N THR A 63 -11.91 0.89 16.08
CA THR A 63 -11.60 -0.54 16.14
C THR A 63 -10.17 -0.70 16.63
N TRP A 64 -10.00 -0.91 17.93
CA TRP A 64 -8.69 -0.99 18.58
C TRP A 64 -7.82 -2.14 18.08
N ALA A 65 -8.43 -3.20 17.58
CA ALA A 65 -7.70 -4.31 16.96
C ALA A 65 -6.91 -3.90 15.72
N LEU A 66 -7.21 -2.73 15.15
CA LEU A 66 -6.49 -2.15 14.00
C LEU A 66 -5.58 -0.99 14.41
N ASN A 67 -5.52 -0.65 15.70
CA ASN A 67 -4.75 0.50 16.18
C ASN A 67 -3.48 0.04 16.89
N PRO A 68 -2.29 0.31 16.34
CA PRO A 68 -1.04 -0.12 16.94
C PRO A 68 -0.80 0.46 18.35
N ARG A 69 -1.38 1.62 18.65
CA ARG A 69 -1.26 2.23 19.99
C ARG A 69 -1.99 1.43 21.05
N HIS A 70 -3.07 0.74 20.68
CA HIS A 70 -3.86 -0.10 21.59
C HIS A 70 -3.56 -1.58 21.43
N THR A 71 -2.94 -1.97 20.32
CA THR A 71 -2.61 -3.36 20.00
C THR A 71 -1.14 -3.41 19.53
N PRO A 72 -0.20 -3.46 20.48
CA PRO A 72 1.23 -3.38 20.14
C PRO A 72 1.75 -4.52 19.27
N SER A 73 1.04 -5.66 19.21
CA SER A 73 1.42 -6.77 18.33
C SER A 73 1.33 -6.44 16.84
N LEU A 74 0.67 -5.32 16.49
CA LEU A 74 0.60 -4.83 15.12
C LEU A 74 1.87 -4.07 14.69
N LYS A 75 2.75 -3.72 15.63
CA LYS A 75 3.94 -2.93 15.33
C LYS A 75 5.08 -3.79 14.78
N PRO A 76 5.97 -3.21 13.95
CA PRO A 76 7.08 -3.96 13.36
C PRO A 76 8.07 -4.56 14.35
N ASN A 77 8.19 -3.99 15.56
CA ASN A 77 9.08 -4.52 16.60
C ASN A 77 8.50 -5.72 17.36
N SER A 78 7.24 -6.07 17.10
CA SER A 78 6.61 -7.25 17.70
C SER A 78 7.01 -8.50 16.94
N SER A 79 7.22 -9.61 17.67
CA SER A 79 7.43 -10.92 17.05
C SER A 79 6.19 -11.42 16.30
N SER A 80 5.02 -10.86 16.60
CA SER A 80 3.74 -11.19 15.94
C SER A 80 3.47 -10.35 14.70
N PHE A 81 4.35 -9.40 14.36
CA PHE A 81 4.14 -8.54 13.20
C PHE A 81 4.05 -9.38 11.92
N ASN A 82 2.96 -9.23 11.18
CA ASN A 82 2.73 -9.93 9.92
C ASN A 82 2.42 -9.00 8.75
N GLY A 83 2.62 -7.69 8.94
CA GLY A 83 2.43 -6.70 7.90
C GLY A 83 3.62 -6.57 6.95
N TYR A 84 3.57 -5.53 6.15
CA TYR A 84 4.66 -5.12 5.28
C TYR A 84 5.37 -3.90 5.86
N LEU A 85 6.67 -3.81 5.59
CA LEU A 85 7.44 -2.58 5.78
C LEU A 85 7.49 -1.82 4.46
N VAL A 86 7.27 -0.52 4.54
CA VAL A 86 7.43 0.39 3.39
C VAL A 86 8.76 1.11 3.56
N VAL A 87 9.66 0.87 2.63
CA VAL A 87 11.06 1.30 2.72
C VAL A 87 11.34 2.35 1.66
N ASP A 88 11.92 3.47 2.08
CA ASP A 88 12.36 4.50 1.15
C ASP A 88 13.45 3.95 0.24
N LYS A 89 13.26 4.05 -1.08
CA LYS A 89 14.20 3.46 -2.04
C LYS A 89 15.58 4.12 -2.05
N ASN A 90 15.66 5.38 -1.62
CA ASN A 90 16.91 6.13 -1.64
C ASN A 90 17.74 5.89 -0.37
N THR A 91 17.09 5.77 0.78
CA THR A 91 17.77 5.66 2.08
C THR A 91 17.80 4.24 2.64
N ASP A 92 16.98 3.33 2.11
CA ASP A 92 16.76 1.98 2.65
C ASP A 92 16.25 1.98 4.09
N ILE A 93 15.57 3.05 4.50
CA ILE A 93 14.98 3.18 5.83
C ILE A 93 13.48 2.87 5.71
N ALA A 94 12.98 1.98 6.58
CA ALA A 94 11.54 1.73 6.71
C ALA A 94 10.87 2.97 7.31
N VAL A 95 9.91 3.55 6.58
CA VAL A 95 9.23 4.79 6.97
C VAL A 95 7.78 4.56 7.35
N TYR A 96 7.15 3.50 6.84
CA TYR A 96 5.77 3.12 7.16
C TYR A 96 5.67 1.61 7.34
N TYR A 97 4.56 1.17 7.94
CA TYR A 97 4.21 -0.23 8.02
C TYR A 97 2.71 -0.41 7.82
N THR A 98 2.30 -1.62 7.45
CA THR A 98 0.91 -1.91 7.12
C THR A 98 0.23 -2.75 8.20
N VAL A 99 -1.07 -2.53 8.33
CA VAL A 99 -1.97 -3.36 9.15
C VAL A 99 -3.10 -3.84 8.25
N ASP A 100 -3.27 -5.17 8.17
CA ASP A 100 -4.36 -5.78 7.43
C ASP A 100 -5.66 -5.64 8.22
N CYS A 101 -6.71 -5.12 7.60
CA CYS A 101 -8.00 -4.93 8.25
C CYS A 101 -8.78 -6.25 8.44
N ASN A 102 -8.38 -7.34 7.77
CA ASN A 102 -8.99 -8.68 7.89
C ASN A 102 -10.51 -8.70 7.68
N VAL A 103 -11.01 -7.83 6.82
CA VAL A 103 -12.42 -7.81 6.43
C VAL A 103 -12.56 -8.26 4.98
N SER A 104 -13.77 -8.43 4.50
CA SER A 104 -14.05 -8.92 3.14
C SER A 104 -13.46 -8.04 2.04
N GLN A 105 -13.24 -6.76 2.33
CA GLN A 105 -12.55 -5.85 1.42
C GLN A 105 -11.05 -5.95 1.66
N ASN A 106 -10.28 -5.98 0.58
CA ASN A 106 -8.82 -6.07 0.65
C ASN A 106 -8.24 -4.68 0.93
N VAL A 107 -8.26 -4.28 2.20
CA VAL A 107 -7.83 -2.95 2.66
C VAL A 107 -6.69 -3.10 3.64
N LEU A 108 -5.62 -2.33 3.42
CA LEU A 108 -4.54 -2.18 4.38
C LEU A 108 -4.55 -0.74 4.91
N LEU A 109 -4.35 -0.59 6.21
CA LEU A 109 -4.00 0.70 6.80
C LEU A 109 -2.49 0.84 6.81
N ILE A 110 -2.00 2.04 6.58
CA ILE A 110 -0.56 2.33 6.55
C ILE A 110 -0.27 3.37 7.61
N PHE A 111 0.62 3.02 8.53
CA PHE A 111 0.99 3.84 9.69
C PHE A 111 2.42 4.35 9.55
N ASP A 112 2.67 5.55 10.09
CA ASP A 112 4.03 6.10 10.20
C ASP A 112 4.75 5.57 11.45
N GLY A 113 5.98 6.03 11.65
CA GLY A 113 6.79 5.63 12.81
C GLY A 113 6.26 6.11 14.16
N ALA A 114 5.34 7.07 14.18
CA ALA A 114 4.66 7.56 15.38
C ALA A 114 3.30 6.85 15.59
N ASP A 115 3.02 5.82 14.80
CA ASP A 115 1.79 5.03 14.85
C ASP A 115 0.53 5.83 14.47
N ASN A 116 0.69 6.82 13.61
CA ASN A 116 -0.44 7.53 13.02
C ASN A 116 -0.84 6.88 11.69
N PRO A 117 -2.14 6.71 11.42
CA PRO A 117 -2.57 6.26 10.09
C PRO A 117 -2.36 7.40 9.10
N VAL A 118 -1.64 7.11 8.01
CA VAL A 118 -1.29 8.13 7.00
C VAL A 118 -1.80 7.81 5.62
N PHE A 119 -2.02 6.53 5.31
CA PHE A 119 -2.57 6.10 4.02
C PHE A 119 -3.52 4.92 4.19
N VAL A 120 -4.37 4.74 3.18
CA VAL A 120 -5.20 3.55 3.00
C VAL A 120 -4.82 2.90 1.68
N ALA A 121 -4.57 1.61 1.69
CA ALA A 121 -4.30 0.83 0.49
C ALA A 121 -5.51 -0.04 0.17
N VAL A 122 -6.04 0.11 -1.03
CA VAL A 122 -7.21 -0.65 -1.50
C VAL A 122 -6.74 -1.64 -2.56
N GLY A 123 -6.97 -2.93 -2.31
CA GLY A 123 -6.56 -4.01 -3.20
C GLY A 123 -7.28 -3.96 -4.53
N ARG A 124 -6.52 -4.26 -5.58
CA ARG A 124 -7.02 -4.39 -6.95
C ARG A 124 -6.12 -5.41 -7.67
N ALA A 125 -6.41 -5.72 -8.91
CA ALA A 125 -5.59 -6.67 -9.67
C ALA A 125 -4.11 -6.23 -9.68
N GLY A 126 -3.22 -7.10 -9.21
CA GLY A 126 -1.78 -6.89 -9.25
C GLY A 126 -1.21 -5.99 -8.16
N GLY A 127 -2.01 -5.51 -7.21
CA GLY A 127 -1.50 -4.69 -6.12
C GLY A 127 -2.55 -3.88 -5.40
N TYR A 128 -2.23 -2.62 -5.12
CA TYR A 128 -3.07 -1.73 -4.32
C TYR A 128 -3.06 -0.33 -4.90
N SER A 129 -4.20 0.36 -4.83
CA SER A 129 -4.26 1.82 -4.98
C SER A 129 -4.07 2.46 -3.60
N ILE A 130 -3.35 3.59 -3.54
CA ILE A 130 -2.99 4.26 -2.29
C ILE A 130 -3.72 5.59 -2.20
N PHE A 131 -4.35 5.82 -1.06
CA PHE A 131 -5.10 7.05 -0.77
C PHE A 131 -4.57 7.70 0.50
N ASP A 132 -4.57 9.03 0.53
CA ASP A 132 -4.28 9.78 1.73
C ASP A 132 -5.35 9.46 2.79
N TYR A 133 -4.95 9.17 4.03
CA TYR A 133 -5.89 8.72 5.07
C TYR A 133 -6.91 9.81 5.41
N GLU A 134 -6.48 11.07 5.50
CA GLU A 134 -7.36 12.17 5.91
C GLU A 134 -8.31 12.59 4.80
N THR A 135 -7.82 12.72 3.58
CA THR A 135 -8.57 13.30 2.46
C THR A 135 -9.16 12.26 1.53
N MET A 136 -8.69 11.01 1.57
CA MET A 136 -8.99 9.96 0.60
C MET A 136 -8.60 10.33 -0.83
N ALA A 137 -7.68 11.29 -1.00
CA ALA A 137 -7.12 11.60 -2.31
C ALA A 137 -6.25 10.45 -2.80
N TYR A 138 -6.38 10.11 -4.08
CA TYR A 138 -5.54 9.10 -4.74
C TYR A 138 -4.12 9.66 -4.92
N VAL A 139 -3.12 9.02 -4.30
CA VAL A 139 -1.75 9.55 -4.28
C VAL A 139 -0.73 8.62 -4.94
N GLY A 140 -1.08 7.38 -5.22
CA GLY A 140 -0.15 6.45 -5.83
C GLY A 140 -0.68 5.03 -5.84
N TYR A 141 0.20 4.09 -6.16
CA TYR A 141 -0.17 2.69 -6.23
C TYR A 141 1.03 1.77 -5.96
N MET A 142 0.73 0.58 -5.48
CA MET A 142 1.70 -0.51 -5.33
C MET A 142 1.45 -1.54 -6.42
N ALA A 143 2.50 -1.94 -7.12
CA ALA A 143 2.46 -3.03 -8.09
C ALA A 143 3.35 -4.17 -7.61
N SER A 144 2.86 -5.41 -7.75
CA SER A 144 3.58 -6.60 -7.35
C SER A 144 4.96 -6.67 -8.01
N ASN A 145 5.97 -7.08 -7.24
CA ASN A 145 7.32 -7.32 -7.77
C ASN A 145 7.54 -8.78 -8.21
N GLY A 146 6.54 -9.64 -8.07
CA GLY A 146 6.62 -11.06 -8.43
C GLY A 146 7.30 -11.94 -7.38
N LYS A 147 7.78 -11.39 -6.28
CA LYS A 147 8.48 -12.12 -5.20
C LYS A 147 7.88 -11.86 -3.82
N GLY A 148 6.57 -11.64 -3.77
CA GLY A 148 5.85 -11.48 -2.50
C GLY A 148 5.88 -10.07 -1.92
N GLY A 149 6.47 -9.11 -2.60
CA GLY A 149 6.47 -7.71 -2.24
C GLY A 149 5.92 -6.83 -3.34
N TYR A 150 6.12 -5.52 -3.18
CA TYR A 150 5.59 -4.52 -4.10
C TYR A 150 6.60 -3.40 -4.29
N ASN A 151 6.46 -2.68 -5.40
CA ASN A 151 7.03 -1.35 -5.56
C ASN A 151 5.91 -0.34 -5.52
N TRP A 152 6.13 0.78 -4.84
CA TRP A 152 5.15 1.86 -4.70
C TRP A 152 5.54 3.01 -5.60
N PHE A 153 4.62 3.39 -6.48
CA PHE A 153 4.79 4.48 -7.44
C PHE A 153 3.85 5.63 -7.12
N SER A 154 4.26 6.86 -7.43
CA SER A 154 3.37 8.00 -7.43
C SER A 154 2.31 7.86 -8.54
N VAL A 155 1.30 8.73 -8.56
CA VAL A 155 0.29 8.74 -9.63
C VAL A 155 0.92 8.96 -11.02
N ASP A 156 2.09 9.61 -11.07
CA ASP A 156 2.84 9.85 -12.31
C ASP A 156 3.75 8.69 -12.70
N GLY A 157 3.78 7.63 -11.93
CA GLY A 157 4.61 6.45 -12.19
C GLY A 157 6.05 6.56 -11.71
N GLU A 158 6.37 7.53 -10.85
CA GLU A 158 7.69 7.65 -10.24
C GLU A 158 7.82 6.63 -9.09
N TRP A 159 8.89 5.85 -9.11
CA TRP A 159 9.16 4.86 -8.07
C TRP A 159 9.61 5.58 -6.79
N MET A 160 8.89 5.32 -5.68
CA MET A 160 9.06 6.02 -4.40
C MET A 160 9.61 5.11 -3.31
N TYR A 161 8.99 3.93 -3.16
CA TYR A 161 9.29 3.00 -2.08
C TYR A 161 9.29 1.58 -2.59
N TYR A 162 9.92 0.67 -1.84
CA TYR A 162 9.67 -0.76 -2.00
C TYR A 162 9.02 -1.32 -0.72
N VAL A 163 8.22 -2.35 -0.88
CA VAL A 163 7.34 -2.88 0.17
C VAL A 163 7.66 -4.35 0.34
N VAL A 164 8.05 -4.73 1.54
CA VAL A 164 8.58 -6.06 1.84
C VAL A 164 7.98 -6.64 3.10
N LYS A 165 7.90 -7.96 3.18
CA LYS A 165 7.67 -8.66 4.45
C LYS A 165 8.92 -8.56 5.31
N LYS A 166 8.72 -8.40 6.60
CA LYS A 166 9.81 -8.38 7.57
C LYS A 166 10.41 -9.78 7.75
#